data_d0914f1f1b391d31a6929c17706bc4b6
#
_entry.id   d0914f1f1b391d31a6929c17706bc4b6
#
_cell.length_a   1.000
_cell.length_b   1.000
_cell.length_c   1.000
_cell.angle_alpha   90.00
_cell.angle_beta   90.00
_cell.angle_gamma   90.00
#
_symmetry.space_group_name_H-M   'P 1'
#
loop_
_entity.id
_entity.type
_entity.pdbx_description
1 polymer ?
#
loop_
_entity_poly.entity_id
_entity_poly.type
_entity_poly.pdbx_seq_one_letter_code
_entity_poly.pdbx_strand_id
1 'polypeptide(L)'
;MSNPSNGTTRTNGSIADLSMSERHRLLAAERRRLVRRILAGEPPPFSLERLAAEVAARETAGGTVDEQTRKRVAIALHHDHLPELAAVGVLTYDAESNRIEPGG
;
A
#
# COMPACT_ATOMS: atom_id res chain seq x y z
N MET A 1 -34.53 6.50 -14.24
CA MET A 1 -34.04 6.18 -14.04
C MET A 1 -32.98 6.29 -14.20
N SER A 2 -32.38 6.44 -14.24
CA SER A 2 -31.46 6.51 -14.42
C SER A 2 -30.52 6.07 -13.90
N ASN A 3 -30.17 5.86 -13.29
CA ASN A 3 -29.24 5.51 -12.74
C ASN A 3 -28.74 4.28 -12.93
N PRO A 4 -29.25 3.44 -13.18
CA PRO A 4 -28.67 2.18 -13.44
C PRO A 4 -27.59 2.19 -14.45
N SER A 5 -27.61 3.11 -15.26
CA SER A 5 -26.54 3.16 -16.22
C SER A 5 -25.21 3.35 -15.54
N ASN A 6 -25.21 3.86 -14.33
CA ASN A 6 -23.97 4.01 -13.63
C ASN A 6 -23.33 2.71 -13.37
N GLY A 7 -24.07 1.72 -12.97
CA GLY A 7 -23.51 0.42 -12.72
C GLY A 7 -22.93 -0.17 -13.96
N THR A 8 -23.59 0.03 -15.08
CA THR A 8 -23.10 -0.49 -16.32
C THR A 8 -21.77 0.08 -16.69
N THR A 9 -21.61 1.38 -16.50
CA THR A 9 -20.36 2.01 -16.81
C THR A 9 -19.22 1.46 -15.98
N ARG A 10 -19.51 1.22 -14.71
CA ARG A 10 -18.49 0.73 -13.84
C ARG A 10 -18.05 -0.66 -14.19
N THR A 11 -18.95 -1.48 -14.66
CA THR A 11 -18.57 -2.85 -14.98
C THR A 11 -17.58 -2.91 -16.12
N ASN A 12 -17.37 -1.84 -16.84
CA ASN A 12 -16.35 -1.85 -17.86
C ASN A 12 -14.96 -1.80 -17.29
N GLY A 13 -14.84 -1.57 -16.00
CA GLY A 13 -13.59 -1.79 -15.31
C GLY A 13 -12.53 -0.74 -15.43
N SER A 14 -12.86 0.43 -15.88
CA SER A 14 -11.85 1.48 -15.96
C SER A 14 -11.68 2.13 -14.59
N ILE A 15 -10.43 2.26 -14.16
CA ILE A 15 -10.17 2.90 -12.88
C ILE A 15 -10.56 4.39 -12.92
N ALA A 16 -10.57 4.97 -14.11
CA ALA A 16 -10.96 6.37 -14.25
C ALA A 16 -12.44 6.59 -13.94
N ASP A 17 -13.24 5.52 -14.00
CA ASP A 17 -14.66 5.61 -13.72
C ASP A 17 -14.99 5.50 -12.25
N LEU A 18 -14.00 5.25 -11.39
CA LEU A 18 -14.23 5.09 -9.97
C LEU A 18 -14.28 6.44 -9.27
N SER A 19 -15.01 6.50 -8.18
CA SER A 19 -14.99 7.68 -7.33
C SER A 19 -13.62 7.78 -6.67
N MET A 20 -13.33 8.95 -6.09
CA MET A 20 -12.07 9.13 -5.37
C MET A 20 -11.94 8.15 -4.23
N SER A 21 -13.01 7.95 -3.47
CA SER A 21 -12.96 7.00 -2.34
C SER A 21 -12.69 5.59 -2.81
N GLU A 22 -13.37 5.18 -3.88
CA GLU A 22 -13.18 3.85 -4.42
C GLU A 22 -11.76 3.66 -4.94
N ARG A 23 -11.25 4.69 -5.60
CA ARG A 23 -9.89 4.64 -6.11
C ARG A 23 -8.88 4.53 -4.98
N HIS A 24 -9.06 5.31 -3.92
CA HIS A 24 -8.16 5.26 -2.77
C HIS A 24 -8.20 3.90 -2.10
N ARG A 25 -9.37 3.30 -1.96
CA ARG A 25 -9.47 1.98 -1.36
C ARG A 25 -8.77 0.93 -2.21
N LEU A 26 -8.93 1.01 -3.51
CA LEU A 26 -8.28 0.07 -4.41
C LEU A 26 -6.76 0.19 -4.32
N LEU A 27 -6.25 1.41 -4.36
CA LEU A 27 -4.80 1.62 -4.29
C LEU A 27 -4.24 1.17 -2.94
N ALA A 28 -5.00 1.41 -1.86
CA ALA A 28 -4.55 0.98 -0.55
C ALA A 28 -4.49 -0.55 -0.46
N ALA A 29 -5.47 -1.23 -1.02
CA ALA A 29 -5.47 -2.68 -1.02
C ALA A 29 -4.30 -3.24 -1.83
N GLU A 30 -4.03 -2.63 -2.97
CA GLU A 30 -2.91 -3.06 -3.80
C GLU A 30 -1.59 -2.86 -3.07
N ARG A 31 -1.44 -1.74 -2.40
CA ARG A 31 -0.21 -1.46 -1.68
C ARG A 31 -0.02 -2.44 -0.52
N ARG A 32 -1.09 -2.78 0.20
CA ARG A 32 -0.97 -3.74 1.28
C ARG A 32 -0.56 -5.12 0.76
N ARG A 33 -1.10 -5.54 -0.38
CA ARG A 33 -0.67 -6.79 -0.99
C ARG A 33 0.80 -6.74 -1.36
N LEU A 34 1.25 -5.61 -1.88
CA LEU A 34 2.65 -5.42 -2.25
C LEU A 34 3.55 -5.52 -1.03
N VAL A 35 3.15 -4.87 0.06
CA VAL A 35 3.91 -4.93 1.31
C VAL A 35 4.07 -6.38 1.77
N ARG A 36 2.99 -7.14 1.75
CA ARG A 36 3.06 -8.53 2.18
C ARG A 36 4.00 -9.34 1.30
N ARG A 37 3.99 -9.10 0.01
CA ARG A 37 4.90 -9.80 -0.90
C ARG A 37 6.35 -9.45 -0.64
N ILE A 38 6.62 -8.18 -0.41
CA ILE A 38 7.99 -7.75 -0.15
C ILE A 38 8.51 -8.38 1.14
N LEU A 39 7.70 -8.31 2.20
CA LEU A 39 8.13 -8.83 3.49
C LEU A 39 8.29 -10.34 3.46
N ALA A 40 7.51 -11.03 2.66
CA ALA A 40 7.63 -12.49 2.56
C ALA A 40 8.94 -12.91 1.91
N GLY A 41 9.52 -12.07 1.10
CA GLY A 41 10.75 -12.39 0.39
C GLY A 41 12.03 -11.94 1.07
N GLU A 42 11.92 -11.30 2.23
CA GLU A 42 13.09 -10.72 2.89
C GLU A 42 13.19 -11.20 4.33
N PRO A 43 14.41 -11.41 4.84
CA PRO A 43 14.55 -11.79 6.25
C PRO A 43 14.27 -10.61 7.17
N PRO A 44 13.70 -10.87 8.34
CA PRO A 44 13.51 -9.79 9.32
C PRO A 44 14.81 -9.47 10.04
N PRO A 45 14.93 -8.31 10.65
CA PRO A 45 13.93 -7.25 10.70
C PRO A 45 13.98 -6.39 9.45
N PHE A 46 12.89 -5.68 9.21
CA PHE A 46 12.78 -4.84 8.03
C PHE A 46 12.47 -3.42 8.48
N SER A 47 13.15 -2.42 7.93
CA SER A 47 12.91 -1.05 8.36
C SER A 47 11.81 -0.40 7.53
N LEU A 48 11.16 0.58 8.16
CA LEU A 48 10.15 1.35 7.44
C LEU A 48 10.75 2.02 6.21
N GLU A 49 11.94 2.57 6.34
CA GLU A 49 12.55 3.28 5.21
C GLU A 49 12.88 2.37 4.06
N ARG A 50 13.38 1.18 4.37
CA ARG A 50 13.66 0.23 3.33
C ARG A 50 12.38 -0.25 2.65
N LEU A 51 11.33 -0.48 3.44
CA LEU A 51 10.07 -0.89 2.86
C LEU A 51 9.49 0.20 1.98
N ALA A 52 9.57 1.45 2.42
CA ALA A 52 9.07 2.56 1.61
C ALA A 52 9.81 2.65 0.27
N ALA A 53 11.11 2.45 0.29
CA ALA A 53 11.89 2.48 -0.94
C ALA A 53 11.48 1.34 -1.88
N GLU A 54 11.29 0.15 -1.34
CA GLU A 54 10.88 -1.00 -2.14
C GLU A 54 9.48 -0.81 -2.74
N VAL A 55 8.55 -0.32 -1.92
CA VAL A 55 7.20 -0.08 -2.40
C VAL A 55 7.21 0.99 -3.49
N ALA A 56 7.91 2.09 -3.24
CA ALA A 56 7.96 3.17 -4.21
C ALA A 56 8.56 2.71 -5.53
N ALA A 57 9.62 1.91 -5.46
CA ALA A 57 10.27 1.42 -6.66
C ALA A 57 9.32 0.55 -7.49
N ARG A 58 8.56 -0.31 -6.82
CA ARG A 58 7.65 -1.19 -7.55
C ARG A 58 6.45 -0.45 -8.09
N GLU A 59 5.96 0.55 -7.36
CA GLU A 59 4.83 1.33 -7.83
C GLU A 59 5.21 2.25 -8.97
N THR A 60 6.47 2.59 -9.07
CA THR A 60 6.95 3.46 -10.15
C THR A 60 7.20 2.69 -11.44
N ALA A 61 7.21 1.38 -11.37
CA ALA A 61 7.32 0.50 -12.55
C ALA A 61 8.57 0.80 -13.38
N GLY A 62 9.70 0.88 -12.70
CA GLY A 62 10.98 1.06 -13.40
C GLY A 62 11.42 2.49 -13.58
N GLY A 63 10.60 3.44 -13.17
CA GLY A 63 11.03 4.83 -13.20
C GLY A 63 11.91 5.17 -12.02
N THR A 64 12.44 6.37 -12.01
CA THR A 64 13.25 6.83 -10.92
C THR A 64 12.38 7.28 -9.76
N VAL A 65 12.72 6.83 -8.57
CA VAL A 65 11.99 7.22 -7.36
C VAL A 65 12.70 8.41 -6.74
N ASP A 66 12.00 9.54 -6.61
CA ASP A 66 12.60 10.67 -5.97
C ASP A 66 12.33 10.63 -4.47
N GLU A 67 13.03 11.48 -3.74
CA GLU A 67 12.97 11.50 -2.29
C GLU A 67 11.58 11.85 -1.80
N GLN A 68 10.90 12.73 -2.50
CA GLN A 68 9.57 13.17 -2.11
C GLN A 68 8.56 12.00 -2.20
N THR A 69 8.65 11.24 -3.27
CA THR A 69 7.78 10.08 -3.44
C THR A 69 8.03 9.05 -2.34
N ARG A 70 9.31 8.78 -2.04
CA ARG A 70 9.65 7.83 -1.00
C ARG A 70 9.12 8.27 0.35
N LYS A 71 9.21 9.56 0.64
CA LYS A 71 8.72 10.09 1.91
C LYS A 71 7.21 9.95 2.03
N ARG A 72 6.47 10.22 0.95
CA ARG A 72 5.02 10.06 0.98
C ARG A 72 4.62 8.62 1.23
N VAL A 73 5.34 7.70 0.59
CA VAL A 73 5.06 6.28 0.80
C VAL A 73 5.34 5.91 2.25
N ALA A 74 6.46 6.37 2.80
CA ALA A 74 6.80 6.07 4.19
C ALA A 74 5.74 6.59 5.15
N ILE A 75 5.24 7.79 4.92
CA ILE A 75 4.21 8.37 5.77
C ILE A 75 2.93 7.53 5.71
N ALA A 76 2.52 7.15 4.51
CA ALA A 76 1.31 6.35 4.35
C ALA A 76 1.48 4.98 5.00
N LEU A 77 2.64 4.35 4.85
CA LEU A 77 2.90 3.07 5.48
C LEU A 77 2.82 3.18 7.00
N HIS A 78 3.44 4.22 7.54
CA HIS A 78 3.50 4.41 8.98
C HIS A 78 2.13 4.66 9.59
N HIS A 79 1.32 5.49 8.94
CA HIS A 79 0.05 5.91 9.52
C HIS A 79 -1.11 4.98 9.18
N ASP A 80 -1.06 4.31 8.04
CA ASP A 80 -2.22 3.55 7.59
C ASP A 80 -1.95 2.07 7.44
N HIS A 81 -1.00 1.70 6.60
CA HIS A 81 -0.89 0.31 6.17
C HIS A 81 -0.30 -0.61 7.23
N LEU A 82 0.79 -0.18 7.85
CA LEU A 82 1.45 -1.03 8.83
C LEU A 82 0.60 -1.24 10.08
N PRO A 83 -0.06 -0.20 10.63
CA PRO A 83 -0.94 -0.44 11.76
C PRO A 83 -2.10 -1.37 11.43
N GLU A 84 -2.66 -1.27 10.22
CA GLU A 84 -3.76 -2.15 9.85
C GLU A 84 -3.31 -3.60 9.70
N LEU A 85 -2.16 -3.81 9.09
CA LEU A 85 -1.64 -5.16 8.94
C LEU A 85 -1.24 -5.74 10.29
N ALA A 86 -0.73 -4.92 11.18
CA ALA A 86 -0.40 -5.38 12.53
C ALA A 86 -1.65 -5.75 13.31
N ALA A 87 -2.72 -4.99 13.13
CA ALA A 87 -3.96 -5.24 13.85
C ALA A 87 -4.57 -6.59 13.49
N VAL A 88 -4.35 -7.05 12.27
CA VAL A 88 -4.88 -8.37 11.87
C VAL A 88 -3.84 -9.47 11.97
N GLY A 89 -2.68 -9.19 12.58
CA GLY A 89 -1.70 -10.22 12.87
C GLY A 89 -0.78 -10.60 11.73
N VAL A 90 -0.80 -9.88 10.64
CA VAL A 90 0.06 -10.19 9.49
C VAL A 90 1.53 -9.87 9.81
N LEU A 91 1.74 -8.83 10.61
CA LEU A 91 3.09 -8.41 10.98
C LEU A 91 3.07 -7.74 12.35
N THR A 92 4.25 -7.44 12.85
CA THR A 92 4.42 -6.62 14.04
C THR A 92 5.14 -5.35 13.62
N TYR A 93 4.65 -4.22 14.07
CA TYR A 93 5.26 -2.95 13.72
C TYR A 93 5.56 -2.15 14.98
N ASP A 94 6.85 -1.83 15.17
CA ASP A 94 7.26 -0.98 16.27
C ASP A 94 7.43 0.43 15.72
N ALA A 95 6.46 1.29 16.04
CA ALA A 95 6.44 2.64 15.49
C ALA A 95 7.56 3.50 16.02
N GLU A 96 8.10 3.18 17.19
CA GLU A 96 9.18 3.99 17.74
C GLU A 96 10.50 3.75 17.03
N SER A 97 10.78 2.49 16.72
CA SER A 97 12.01 2.15 16.03
C SER A 97 11.81 1.99 14.53
N ASN A 98 10.57 2.10 14.05
CA ASN A 98 10.22 1.91 12.64
C ASN A 98 10.64 0.53 12.14
N ARG A 99 10.42 -0.48 12.98
CA ARG A 99 10.89 -1.82 12.72
C ARG A 99 9.71 -2.74 12.46
N ILE A 100 9.86 -3.56 11.44
CA ILE A 100 8.80 -4.45 11.01
C ILE A 100 9.28 -5.88 11.08
N GLU A 101 8.45 -6.77 11.64
CA GLU A 101 8.76 -8.19 11.71
C GLU A 101 7.54 -8.99 11.30
N PRO A 102 7.72 -10.22 10.82
CA PRO A 102 6.59 -11.04 10.44
C PRO A 102 5.70 -11.32 11.65
N GLY A 103 4.41 -11.44 11.42
CA GLY A 103 3.44 -11.73 12.44
C GLY A 103 3.54 -13.18 12.90
N GLY A 104 3.10 -13.41 14.11
CA GLY A 104 3.25 -14.66 14.81
C GLY A 104 2.79 -15.94 14.19
#